data_20b4caa47cb754b92d2dcc175ecb1a9a
#
_entry.id   20b4caa47cb754b92d2dcc175ecb1a9a
#
_cell.length_a   1.000
_cell.length_b   1.000
_cell.length_c   1.000
_cell.angle_alpha   90.00
_cell.angle_beta   90.00
_cell.angle_gamma   90.00
#
_symmetry.space_group_name_H-M   'P 1'
#
loop_
_entity.id
_entity.type
_entity.pdbx_description
1 polymer ?
#
loop_
_entity_poly.entity_id
_entity_poly.type
_entity_poly.pdbx_seq_one_letter_code
_entity_poly.pdbx_strand_id
1 'polypeptide(L)'
;MKNYKVILKSVGRITQLPDSQKIFGALITALSRFDGEEEAARLVKAVFEKKSHIAVSNLLPLDYFPVAQDYIVDKLARQNSDQKSLKEKRAVVKEREFVKLEDLKRILEKPRMCKNIFPYVKVSDSYQQRAFSESTFYGIGGLETKLYTVPSVTVEEVVDRKGRKNVVSKYCFYLQGDESVIYVKKVIENFRKSEESIILGKRASQG
;
A
#
# COMPACT_ATOMS: atom_id res chain seq x y z
N MET A 1 22.05 3.22 -11.52
CA MET A 1 20.63 3.05 -11.18
C MET A 1 20.04 4.37 -10.71
N LYS A 2 18.82 4.69 -11.12
CA LYS A 2 18.08 5.90 -10.71
C LYS A 2 17.04 5.52 -9.69
N ASN A 3 16.81 6.38 -8.67
CA ASN A 3 15.86 6.15 -7.59
C ASN A 3 14.84 7.28 -7.57
N TYR A 4 13.57 6.93 -7.45
CA TYR A 4 12.47 7.89 -7.37
C TYR A 4 11.55 7.52 -6.21
N LYS A 5 11.05 8.54 -5.52
CA LYS A 5 9.94 8.45 -4.58
C LYS A 5 8.72 9.05 -5.24
N VAL A 6 7.72 8.25 -5.51
CA VAL A 6 6.46 8.68 -6.09
C VAL A 6 5.45 8.88 -4.97
N ILE A 7 4.88 10.08 -4.89
CA ILE A 7 3.91 10.46 -3.86
C ILE A 7 2.52 10.44 -4.49
N LEU A 8 1.58 9.77 -3.84
CA LEU A 8 0.19 9.64 -4.24
C LEU A 8 -0.73 10.18 -3.14
N LYS A 9 -1.88 10.69 -3.55
CA LYS A 9 -2.98 11.02 -2.65
C LYS A 9 -4.15 10.09 -2.96
N SER A 10 -4.75 9.47 -1.94
CA SER A 10 -5.94 8.66 -2.16
C SER A 10 -7.13 9.55 -2.51
N VAL A 11 -7.86 9.15 -3.54
CA VAL A 11 -9.10 9.82 -3.97
C VAL A 11 -10.32 9.09 -3.42
N GLY A 12 -10.19 7.79 -3.15
CA GLY A 12 -11.26 6.93 -2.67
C GLY A 12 -10.82 6.01 -1.52
N ARG A 13 -11.70 5.08 -1.16
CA ARG A 13 -11.39 4.04 -0.16
C ARG A 13 -10.48 2.98 -0.77
N ILE A 14 -9.54 2.52 0.03
CA ILE A 14 -8.60 1.49 -0.37
C ILE A 14 -9.16 0.13 0.05
N THR A 15 -9.25 -0.81 -0.87
CA THR A 15 -9.70 -2.19 -0.57
C THR A 15 -8.57 -3.04 0.01
N GLN A 16 -7.34 -2.72 -0.36
CA GLN A 16 -6.12 -3.36 0.11
C GLN A 16 -4.94 -2.44 -0.24
N LEU A 17 -3.93 -2.35 0.62
CA LEU A 17 -2.68 -1.67 0.23
C LEU A 17 -2.03 -2.44 -0.93
N PRO A 18 -1.83 -1.80 -2.10
CA PRO A 18 -1.25 -2.47 -3.25
C PRO A 18 0.19 -2.92 -2.98
N ASP A 19 0.48 -4.14 -3.36
CA ASP A 19 1.83 -4.66 -3.43
C ASP A 19 2.58 -4.17 -4.68
N SER A 20 3.88 -4.44 -4.73
CA SER A 20 4.75 -4.04 -5.83
C SER A 20 4.28 -4.57 -7.19
N GLN A 21 3.71 -5.77 -7.24
CA GLN A 21 3.22 -6.37 -8.49
C GLN A 21 2.00 -5.63 -9.03
N LYS A 22 1.07 -5.25 -8.16
CA LYS A 22 -0.11 -4.45 -8.56
C LYS A 22 0.28 -3.07 -9.02
N ILE A 23 1.25 -2.43 -8.35
CA ILE A 23 1.75 -1.12 -8.77
C ILE A 23 2.45 -1.23 -10.12
N PHE A 24 3.33 -2.21 -10.30
CA PHE A 24 4.01 -2.43 -11.57
C PHE A 24 3.01 -2.71 -12.70
N GLY A 25 2.03 -3.60 -12.47
CA GLY A 25 0.98 -3.89 -13.44
C GLY A 25 0.17 -2.65 -13.85
N ALA A 26 -0.19 -1.80 -12.89
CA ALA A 26 -0.89 -0.54 -13.18
C ALA A 26 -0.04 0.43 -14.01
N LEU A 27 1.26 0.51 -13.73
CA LEU A 27 2.20 1.34 -14.50
C LEU A 27 2.36 0.83 -15.94
N ILE A 28 2.43 -0.51 -16.15
CA ILE A 28 2.49 -1.11 -17.49
C ILE A 28 1.18 -0.89 -18.25
N THR A 29 0.03 -1.06 -17.60
CA THR A 29 -1.27 -0.76 -18.21
C THR A 29 -1.37 0.71 -18.64
N ALA A 30 -0.88 1.60 -17.82
CA ALA A 30 -0.84 3.02 -18.14
C ALA A 30 0.15 3.33 -19.28
N LEU A 31 1.30 2.67 -19.30
CA LEU A 31 2.26 2.78 -20.42
C LEU A 31 1.62 2.35 -21.75
N SER A 32 0.93 1.21 -21.75
CA SER A 32 0.18 0.73 -22.92
C SER A 32 -0.85 1.76 -23.41
N ARG A 33 -1.53 2.41 -22.48
CA ARG A 33 -2.54 3.44 -22.81
C ARG A 33 -1.94 4.72 -23.38
N PHE A 34 -0.81 5.19 -22.84
CA PHE A 34 -0.20 6.48 -23.24
C PHE A 34 0.75 6.38 -24.41
N ASP A 35 1.54 5.30 -24.47
CA ASP A 35 2.63 5.15 -25.44
C ASP A 35 2.41 3.93 -26.40
N GLY A 36 1.33 3.14 -26.18
CA GLY A 36 0.95 2.01 -27.02
C GLY A 36 1.38 0.64 -26.46
N GLU A 37 0.68 -0.40 -26.92
CA GLU A 37 0.85 -1.78 -26.44
C GLU A 37 2.25 -2.35 -26.76
N GLU A 38 2.83 -1.97 -27.89
CA GLU A 38 4.15 -2.45 -28.30
C GLU A 38 5.26 -1.99 -27.35
N GLU A 39 5.19 -0.73 -26.88
CA GLU A 39 6.16 -0.18 -25.91
C GLU A 39 6.03 -0.89 -24.56
N ALA A 40 4.80 -1.10 -24.10
CA ALA A 40 4.55 -1.83 -22.87
C ALA A 40 5.05 -3.27 -22.95
N ALA A 41 4.76 -3.98 -24.05
CA ALA A 41 5.22 -5.35 -24.27
C ALA A 41 6.75 -5.42 -24.36
N ARG A 42 7.39 -4.46 -25.02
CA ARG A 42 8.85 -4.37 -25.13
C ARG A 42 9.51 -4.21 -23.76
N LEU A 43 8.96 -3.32 -22.90
CA LEU A 43 9.47 -3.11 -21.57
C LEU A 43 9.32 -4.37 -20.69
N VAL A 44 8.14 -4.98 -20.70
CA VAL A 44 7.87 -6.22 -19.94
C VAL A 44 8.82 -7.34 -20.37
N LYS A 45 9.01 -7.52 -21.69
CA LYS A 45 9.94 -8.51 -22.24
C LYS A 45 11.38 -8.24 -21.80
N ALA A 46 11.84 -7.00 -21.86
CA ALA A 46 13.17 -6.61 -21.44
C ALA A 46 13.42 -6.90 -19.95
N VAL A 47 12.43 -6.62 -19.09
CA VAL A 47 12.50 -6.94 -17.65
C VAL A 47 12.50 -8.46 -17.42
N PHE A 48 11.65 -9.21 -18.12
CA PHE A 48 11.59 -10.67 -18.02
C PHE A 48 12.89 -11.33 -18.45
N GLU A 49 13.49 -10.86 -19.55
CA GLU A 49 14.77 -11.35 -20.09
C GLU A 49 15.99 -10.83 -19.29
N LYS A 50 15.77 -10.09 -18.19
CA LYS A 50 16.83 -9.48 -17.37
C LYS A 50 17.75 -8.50 -18.13
N LYS A 51 17.28 -7.96 -19.23
CA LYS A 51 17.96 -6.91 -20.01
C LYS A 51 17.72 -5.51 -19.43
N SER A 52 16.69 -5.38 -18.63
CA SER A 52 16.32 -4.15 -17.89
C SER A 52 16.01 -4.48 -16.43
N HIS A 53 16.36 -3.56 -15.55
CA HIS A 53 16.16 -3.72 -14.13
C HIS A 53 15.23 -2.62 -13.62
N ILE A 54 14.02 -3.02 -13.23
CA ILE A 54 13.05 -2.14 -12.58
C ILE A 54 12.57 -2.81 -11.30
N ALA A 55 12.71 -2.13 -10.18
CA ALA A 55 12.19 -2.56 -8.89
C ALA A 55 11.18 -1.52 -8.39
N VAL A 56 10.05 -2.00 -7.91
CA VAL A 56 8.97 -1.19 -7.35
C VAL A 56 8.69 -1.69 -5.94
N SER A 57 8.58 -0.79 -4.97
CA SER A 57 8.17 -1.17 -3.62
C SER A 57 6.66 -1.36 -3.53
N ASN A 58 6.18 -1.95 -2.44
CA ASN A 58 4.78 -1.87 -2.05
C ASN A 58 4.37 -0.42 -1.80
N LEU A 59 3.06 -0.15 -1.82
CA LEU A 59 2.52 1.14 -1.39
C LEU A 59 2.68 1.29 0.12
N LEU A 60 3.24 2.41 0.54
CA LEU A 60 3.52 2.74 1.93
C LEU A 60 2.80 4.04 2.32
N PRO A 61 2.34 4.18 3.55
CA PRO A 61 1.97 5.50 4.07
C PRO A 61 3.17 6.46 3.95
N LEU A 62 2.91 7.70 3.57
CA LEU A 62 3.98 8.67 3.30
C LEU A 62 4.88 8.87 4.54
N ASP A 63 6.20 8.69 4.36
CA ASP A 63 7.24 8.79 5.39
C ASP A 63 7.20 7.73 6.49
N TYR A 64 6.43 6.65 6.28
CA TYR A 64 6.38 5.49 7.16
C TYR A 64 6.94 4.24 6.49
N PHE A 65 7.58 3.38 7.28
CA PHE A 65 8.22 2.15 6.83
C PHE A 65 7.67 0.95 7.58
N PRO A 66 7.55 -0.22 6.93
CA PRO A 66 7.02 -1.41 7.56
C PRO A 66 7.93 -1.89 8.69
N VAL A 67 7.32 -2.31 9.78
CA VAL A 67 8.01 -2.89 10.93
C VAL A 67 8.25 -4.37 10.67
N ALA A 68 9.48 -4.82 10.87
CA ALA A 68 9.85 -6.24 10.80
C ALA A 68 9.32 -6.99 12.04
N GLN A 69 7.98 -7.19 12.08
CA GLN A 69 7.25 -7.63 13.27
C GLN A 69 7.76 -8.97 13.80
N ASP A 70 7.97 -9.96 12.93
CA ASP A 70 8.44 -11.30 13.34
C ASP A 70 9.82 -11.23 13.96
N TYR A 71 10.75 -10.48 13.37
CA TYR A 71 12.09 -10.28 13.94
C TYR A 71 12.03 -9.66 15.35
N ILE A 72 11.19 -8.66 15.54
CA ILE A 72 11.04 -7.97 16.82
C ILE A 72 10.41 -8.89 17.85
N VAL A 73 9.38 -9.65 17.47
CA VAL A 73 8.73 -10.63 18.34
C VAL A 73 9.70 -11.71 18.76
N ASP A 74 10.52 -12.25 17.87
CA ASP A 74 11.52 -13.26 18.16
C ASP A 74 12.60 -12.74 19.12
N LYS A 75 13.06 -11.51 18.91
CA LYS A 75 14.00 -10.86 19.84
C LYS A 75 13.40 -10.66 21.23
N LEU A 76 12.12 -10.29 21.31
CA LEU A 76 11.41 -10.15 22.59
C LEU A 76 11.17 -11.49 23.27
N ALA A 77 10.90 -12.54 22.51
CA ALA A 77 10.72 -13.90 23.04
C ALA A 77 11.98 -14.44 23.69
N ARG A 78 13.12 -14.25 23.05
CA ARG A 78 14.44 -14.68 23.60
C ARG A 78 14.82 -13.98 24.90
N GLN A 79 14.23 -12.80 25.16
CA GLN A 79 14.50 -12.00 26.36
C GLN A 79 13.53 -12.22 27.51
N ASN A 80 12.50 -13.07 27.34
CA ASN A 80 11.42 -13.27 28.31
C ASN A 80 11.00 -14.73 28.36
N SER A 81 10.95 -15.28 29.58
CA SER A 81 10.44 -16.63 29.89
C SER A 81 8.92 -16.65 30.16
N ASP A 82 8.29 -15.50 30.38
CA ASP A 82 6.86 -15.41 30.70
C ASP A 82 5.98 -15.29 29.44
N GLN A 83 5.18 -16.33 29.16
CA GLN A 83 4.31 -16.41 28.00
C GLN A 83 3.21 -15.35 27.98
N LYS A 84 2.64 -14.97 29.12
CA LYS A 84 1.58 -13.95 29.20
C LYS A 84 2.11 -12.59 28.79
N SER A 85 3.23 -12.19 29.34
CA SER A 85 3.94 -10.96 28.97
C SER A 85 4.35 -10.94 27.48
N LEU A 86 4.68 -12.10 26.90
CA LEU A 86 5.02 -12.21 25.49
C LEU A 86 3.81 -11.99 24.57
N LYS A 87 2.61 -12.50 24.94
CA LYS A 87 1.37 -12.28 24.18
C LYS A 87 1.02 -10.79 24.10
N GLU A 88 1.11 -10.09 25.22
CA GLU A 88 0.87 -8.63 25.27
C GLU A 88 1.89 -7.87 24.40
N LYS A 89 3.16 -8.22 24.46
CA LYS A 89 4.19 -7.60 23.63
C LYS A 89 3.98 -7.86 22.14
N ARG A 90 3.58 -9.09 21.77
CA ARG A 90 3.21 -9.42 20.38
C ARG A 90 2.05 -8.54 19.88
N ALA A 91 1.02 -8.34 20.68
CA ALA A 91 -0.10 -7.48 20.33
C ALA A 91 0.34 -6.04 20.06
N VAL A 92 1.21 -5.50 20.93
CA VAL A 92 1.78 -4.17 20.77
C VAL A 92 2.62 -4.03 19.50
N VAL A 93 3.42 -5.04 19.15
CA VAL A 93 4.24 -5.03 17.92
C VAL A 93 3.34 -5.13 16.69
N LYS A 94 2.34 -6.01 16.71
CA LYS A 94 1.40 -6.19 15.59
C LYS A 94 0.59 -4.94 15.28
N GLU A 95 0.28 -4.15 16.29
CA GLU A 95 -0.46 -2.90 16.11
C GLU A 95 0.36 -1.83 15.37
N ARG A 96 1.69 -1.89 15.47
CA ARG A 96 2.61 -0.95 14.83
C ARG A 96 3.11 -1.49 13.51
N GLU A 97 2.26 -1.41 12.50
CA GLU A 97 2.60 -1.96 11.18
C GLU A 97 3.63 -1.10 10.46
N PHE A 98 3.50 0.23 10.60
CA PHE A 98 4.43 1.18 9.98
C PHE A 98 4.86 2.24 10.99
N VAL A 99 6.12 2.59 10.96
CA VAL A 99 6.74 3.61 11.81
C VAL A 99 7.67 4.51 11.00
N LYS A 100 8.05 5.66 11.54
CA LYS A 100 9.06 6.52 10.92
C LYS A 100 10.42 5.84 10.89
N LEU A 101 11.26 6.22 9.93
CA LEU A 101 12.57 5.57 9.72
C LEU A 101 13.45 5.60 10.97
N GLU A 102 13.46 6.73 11.69
CA GLU A 102 14.25 6.88 12.92
C GLU A 102 13.77 5.94 14.02
N ASP A 103 12.46 5.80 14.15
CA ASP A 103 11.85 4.90 15.13
C ASP A 103 12.06 3.43 14.74
N LEU A 104 12.03 3.11 13.45
CA LEU A 104 12.36 1.77 12.96
C LEU A 104 13.78 1.38 13.38
N LYS A 105 14.78 2.27 13.20
CA LYS A 105 16.15 2.02 13.65
C LYS A 105 16.21 1.76 15.15
N ARG A 106 15.53 2.60 15.95
CA ARG A 106 15.46 2.42 17.42
C ARG A 106 14.82 1.10 17.84
N ILE A 107 13.77 0.66 17.15
CA ILE A 107 13.10 -0.61 17.45
C ILE A 107 14.00 -1.80 17.10
N LEU A 108 14.70 -1.76 15.98
CA LEU A 108 15.61 -2.81 15.56
C LEU A 108 16.77 -2.98 16.53
N GLU A 109 17.29 -1.89 17.08
CA GLU A 109 18.33 -1.91 18.11
C GLU A 109 17.79 -2.35 19.49
N LYS A 110 16.65 -1.77 19.89
CA LYS A 110 16.02 -1.97 21.21
C LYS A 110 14.54 -2.34 21.09
N PRO A 111 14.19 -3.60 20.83
CA PRO A 111 12.81 -4.05 20.58
C PRO A 111 11.81 -3.67 21.66
N ARG A 112 12.25 -3.57 22.93
CA ARG A 112 11.40 -3.14 24.06
C ARG A 112 10.86 -1.72 23.91
N MET A 113 11.49 -0.88 23.08
CA MET A 113 11.05 0.50 22.82
C MET A 113 9.80 0.55 21.95
N CYS A 114 9.44 -0.53 21.26
CA CYS A 114 8.30 -0.57 20.36
C CYS A 114 7.01 -0.02 21.00
N LYS A 115 6.74 -0.34 22.25
CA LYS A 115 5.56 0.14 23.00
C LYS A 115 5.48 1.67 23.18
N ASN A 116 6.61 2.36 23.07
CA ASN A 116 6.71 3.80 23.32
C ASN A 116 6.77 4.62 22.03
N ILE A 117 6.71 3.97 20.87
CA ILE A 117 6.79 4.63 19.57
C ILE A 117 5.45 5.25 19.20
N PHE A 118 5.48 6.54 18.95
CA PHE A 118 4.40 7.36 18.44
C PHE A 118 5.00 8.50 17.60
N PRO A 119 4.38 8.91 16.47
CA PRO A 119 3.22 8.27 15.87
C PRO A 119 3.58 6.94 15.18
N TYR A 120 2.58 6.08 14.99
CA TYR A 120 2.69 4.89 14.17
C TYR A 120 1.44 4.74 13.28
N VAL A 121 1.54 3.98 12.21
CA VAL A 121 0.41 3.70 11.32
C VAL A 121 0.01 2.22 11.46
N LYS A 122 -1.30 1.99 11.52
CA LYS A 122 -1.90 0.67 11.46
C LYS A 122 -2.92 0.58 10.33
N VAL A 123 -3.10 -0.61 9.82
CA VAL A 123 -4.12 -0.96 8.83
C VAL A 123 -5.18 -1.81 9.54
N SER A 124 -6.41 -1.38 9.46
CA SER A 124 -7.55 -2.11 10.07
C SER A 124 -8.51 -2.51 8.97
N ASP A 125 -8.99 -3.75 9.04
CA ASP A 125 -10.04 -4.21 8.15
C ASP A 125 -11.32 -3.42 8.39
N SER A 126 -11.95 -3.05 7.32
CA SER A 126 -13.24 -2.37 7.31
C SER A 126 -14.10 -2.91 6.18
N TYR A 127 -15.39 -2.58 6.21
CA TYR A 127 -16.34 -3.01 5.19
C TYR A 127 -17.13 -1.82 4.69
N GLN A 128 -17.38 -1.82 3.40
CA GLN A 128 -18.22 -0.83 2.75
C GLN A 128 -19.47 -1.51 2.22
N GLN A 129 -20.64 -1.05 2.64
CA GLN A 129 -21.88 -1.42 1.97
C GLN A 129 -22.04 -0.60 0.70
N ARG A 130 -22.31 -1.28 -0.40
CA ARG A 130 -22.64 -0.67 -1.67
C ARG A 130 -24.04 -1.12 -2.11
N ALA A 131 -24.83 -0.18 -2.58
CA ALA A 131 -26.09 -0.48 -3.26
C ALA A 131 -25.80 -0.69 -4.75
N PHE A 132 -26.29 -1.79 -5.29
CA PHE A 132 -26.29 -2.05 -6.71
C PHE A 132 -27.62 -1.49 -7.25
N SER A 133 -27.56 -0.43 -8.04
CA SER A 133 -28.73 0.12 -8.70
C SER A 133 -29.01 -0.64 -9.99
N GLU A 134 -30.24 -1.07 -10.15
CA GLU A 134 -30.73 -2.01 -11.14
C GLU A 134 -30.96 -1.44 -12.55
N SER A 135 -30.44 -0.30 -12.88
CA SER A 135 -30.57 0.22 -14.25
C SER A 135 -30.04 -0.72 -15.35
N THR A 136 -29.40 -1.84 -14.95
CA THR A 136 -28.83 -2.84 -15.86
C THR A 136 -29.59 -4.17 -15.91
N PHE A 137 -30.59 -4.41 -15.05
CA PHE A 137 -31.33 -5.68 -15.02
C PHE A 137 -32.81 -5.46 -15.37
N TYR A 138 -33.10 -5.37 -16.65
CA TYR A 138 -34.47 -5.31 -17.13
C TYR A 138 -35.22 -6.62 -16.83
N GLY A 139 -36.27 -6.55 -16.02
CA GLY A 139 -37.35 -7.51 -15.97
C GLY A 139 -37.33 -8.58 -14.89
N ILE A 140 -36.47 -8.52 -13.86
CA ILE A 140 -36.55 -9.44 -12.73
C ILE A 140 -37.07 -8.69 -11.49
N GLY A 141 -38.36 -8.85 -11.23
CA GLY A 141 -39.00 -8.28 -10.04
C GLY A 141 -38.36 -8.80 -8.75
N GLY A 142 -38.16 -7.93 -7.78
CA GLY A 142 -37.55 -8.26 -6.48
C GLY A 142 -36.01 -8.09 -6.41
N LEU A 143 -35.37 -7.69 -7.49
CA LEU A 143 -33.92 -7.40 -7.52
C LEU A 143 -33.62 -5.89 -7.50
N GLU A 144 -34.55 -5.07 -7.04
CA GLU A 144 -34.50 -3.60 -7.16
C GLU A 144 -33.33 -2.94 -6.44
N THR A 145 -32.80 -3.55 -5.39
CA THR A 145 -31.58 -3.06 -4.75
C THR A 145 -30.86 -4.19 -4.05
N LYS A 146 -29.73 -4.62 -4.58
CA LYS A 146 -28.84 -5.53 -3.85
C LYS A 146 -27.81 -4.75 -3.09
N LEU A 147 -27.84 -4.85 -1.76
CA LEU A 147 -26.75 -4.40 -0.91
C LEU A 147 -25.68 -5.49 -0.87
N TYR A 148 -24.47 -5.16 -1.21
CA TYR A 148 -23.34 -6.05 -1.05
C TYR A 148 -22.22 -5.37 -0.25
N THR A 149 -21.47 -6.18 0.46
CA THR A 149 -20.36 -5.70 1.29
C THR A 149 -19.05 -5.89 0.54
N VAL A 150 -18.30 -4.81 0.39
CA VAL A 150 -16.96 -4.85 -0.19
C VAL A 150 -15.94 -4.69 0.94
N PRO A 151 -14.97 -5.60 1.07
CA PRO A 151 -13.88 -5.41 2.01
C PRO A 151 -13.09 -4.15 1.65
N SER A 152 -12.75 -3.41 2.66
CA SER A 152 -11.89 -2.22 2.55
C SER A 152 -10.93 -2.19 3.73
N VAL A 153 -9.93 -1.34 3.66
CA VAL A 153 -9.02 -1.10 4.77
C VAL A 153 -9.06 0.37 5.17
N THR A 154 -8.94 0.59 6.46
CA THR A 154 -8.73 1.93 7.02
C THR A 154 -7.28 2.03 7.48
N VAL A 155 -6.55 2.99 6.93
CA VAL A 155 -5.16 3.26 7.29
C VAL A 155 -5.17 4.46 8.23
N GLU A 156 -4.77 4.23 9.48
CA GLU A 156 -4.85 5.21 10.56
C GLU A 156 -3.47 5.48 11.16
N GLU A 157 -3.12 6.75 11.27
CA GLU A 157 -1.99 7.20 12.08
C GLU A 157 -2.45 7.37 13.53
N VAL A 158 -1.89 6.61 14.45
CA VAL A 158 -2.08 6.79 15.90
C VAL A 158 -1.03 7.76 16.41
N VAL A 159 -1.46 8.94 16.79
CA VAL A 159 -0.57 10.08 17.09
C VAL A 159 0.06 9.98 18.46
N ASP A 160 -0.68 9.49 19.45
CA ASP A 160 -0.24 9.48 20.83
C ASP A 160 -0.81 8.32 21.66
N ARG A 161 -0.39 8.25 22.92
CA ARG A 161 -0.86 7.23 23.89
C ARG A 161 -2.36 7.37 24.26
N LYS A 162 -2.97 8.52 24.01
CA LYS A 162 -4.42 8.73 24.26
C LYS A 162 -5.26 8.15 23.11
N GLY A 163 -4.61 7.62 22.08
CA GLY A 163 -5.28 6.95 20.97
C GLY A 163 -5.89 7.91 19.96
N ARG A 164 -5.45 9.18 19.90
CA ARG A 164 -5.86 10.09 18.83
C ARG A 164 -5.42 9.55 17.49
N LYS A 165 -6.32 9.58 16.51
CA LYS A 165 -6.12 8.99 15.20
C LYS A 165 -6.39 9.98 14.09
N ASN A 166 -5.57 9.90 13.05
CA ASN A 166 -5.77 10.61 11.79
C ASN A 166 -5.88 9.58 10.66
N VAL A 167 -6.77 9.81 9.72
CA VAL A 167 -6.83 8.98 8.50
C VAL A 167 -5.67 9.36 7.58
N VAL A 168 -4.93 8.36 7.14
CA VAL A 168 -3.84 8.56 6.19
C VAL A 168 -4.42 8.71 4.79
N SER A 169 -4.11 9.82 4.13
CA SER A 169 -4.54 10.13 2.76
C SER A 169 -3.38 10.25 1.76
N LYS A 170 -2.14 10.26 2.25
CA LYS A 170 -0.94 10.36 1.42
C LYS A 170 -0.12 9.10 1.52
N TYR A 171 0.30 8.60 0.39
CA TYR A 171 1.06 7.37 0.24
C TYR A 171 2.28 7.62 -0.64
N CYS A 172 3.21 6.69 -0.62
CA CYS A 172 4.31 6.69 -1.56
C CYS A 172 4.71 5.26 -1.93
N PHE A 173 5.37 5.13 -3.07
CA PHE A 173 6.15 3.97 -3.41
C PHE A 173 7.51 4.39 -3.94
N TYR A 174 8.47 3.50 -3.86
CA TYR A 174 9.81 3.71 -4.38
C TYR A 174 9.97 2.96 -5.69
N LEU A 175 10.63 3.60 -6.62
CA LEU A 175 10.93 3.07 -7.94
C LEU A 175 12.44 3.16 -8.14
N GLN A 176 13.07 2.06 -8.47
CA GLN A 176 14.49 1.97 -8.77
C GLN A 176 14.70 1.25 -10.09
N GLY A 177 15.66 1.68 -10.87
CA GLY A 177 16.02 0.95 -12.08
C GLY A 177 17.16 1.57 -12.86
N ASP A 178 17.45 0.95 -13.99
CA ASP A 178 18.37 1.45 -15.00
C ASP A 178 17.74 2.57 -15.85
N GLU A 179 18.20 2.77 -17.06
CA GLU A 179 17.64 3.82 -17.92
C GLU A 179 16.18 3.56 -18.35
N SER A 180 15.72 2.32 -18.32
CA SER A 180 14.35 1.94 -18.68
C SER A 180 13.30 2.51 -17.72
N VAL A 181 13.70 2.91 -16.52
CA VAL A 181 12.83 3.65 -15.57
C VAL A 181 12.27 4.94 -16.17
N ILE A 182 12.89 5.47 -17.23
CA ILE A 182 12.42 6.69 -17.89
C ILE A 182 11.02 6.51 -18.49
N TYR A 183 10.66 5.31 -18.97
CA TYR A 183 9.32 5.01 -19.50
C TYR A 183 8.26 5.11 -18.40
N VAL A 184 8.56 4.54 -17.24
CA VAL A 184 7.67 4.59 -16.07
C VAL A 184 7.55 6.03 -15.53
N LYS A 185 8.65 6.76 -15.49
CA LYS A 185 8.66 8.18 -15.11
C LYS A 185 7.75 9.00 -16.03
N LYS A 186 7.84 8.79 -17.34
CA LYS A 186 6.99 9.47 -18.34
C LYS A 186 5.52 9.21 -18.11
N VAL A 187 5.16 7.95 -17.79
CA VAL A 187 3.77 7.59 -17.43
C VAL A 187 3.29 8.37 -16.22
N ILE A 188 4.10 8.46 -15.16
CA ILE A 188 3.75 9.21 -13.94
C ILE A 188 3.58 10.71 -14.25
N GLU A 189 4.45 11.26 -15.09
CA GLU A 189 4.36 12.64 -15.54
C GLU A 189 3.10 12.91 -16.39
N ASN A 190 2.67 11.94 -17.20
CA ASN A 190 1.46 12.01 -17.99
C ASN A 190 0.22 12.06 -17.08
N PHE A 191 0.13 11.19 -16.05
CA PHE A 191 -0.94 11.27 -15.05
C PHE A 191 -0.99 12.63 -14.35
N ARG A 192 0.17 13.19 -14.03
CA ARG A 192 0.25 14.51 -13.40
C ARG A 192 -0.25 15.63 -14.31
N LYS A 193 0.00 15.52 -15.62
CA LYS A 193 -0.43 16.53 -16.62
C LYS A 193 -1.91 16.42 -16.98
N SER A 194 -2.44 15.21 -17.04
CA SER A 194 -3.84 14.95 -17.39
C SER A 194 -4.79 15.09 -16.19
N GLU A 195 -4.26 15.28 -14.97
CA GLU A 195 -5.02 15.27 -13.72
C GLU A 195 -5.82 13.97 -13.49
N GLU A 196 -5.48 12.91 -14.22
CA GLU A 196 -6.12 11.61 -14.10
C GLU A 196 -5.61 10.84 -12.89
N SER A 197 -6.47 9.99 -12.32
CA SER A 197 -6.12 9.11 -11.23
C SER A 197 -5.54 7.79 -11.75
N ILE A 198 -4.44 7.34 -11.14
CA ILE A 198 -3.96 5.98 -11.34
C ILE A 198 -4.82 5.01 -10.54
N ILE A 199 -5.31 3.96 -11.19
CA ILE A 199 -6.12 2.94 -10.52
C ILE A 199 -5.22 1.81 -10.06
N LEU A 200 -5.09 1.67 -8.75
CA LEU A 200 -4.30 0.63 -8.09
C LEU A 200 -5.24 -0.40 -7.44
N GLY A 201 -5.77 -1.34 -8.22
CA GLY A 201 -6.67 -2.34 -7.65
C GLY A 201 -7.13 -3.41 -8.64
N LYS A 202 -7.73 -4.47 -8.10
CA LYS A 202 -8.18 -5.63 -8.87
C LYS A 202 -9.41 -5.32 -9.75
N ARG A 203 -10.17 -4.28 -9.42
CA ARG A 203 -11.37 -3.85 -10.16
C ARG A 203 -11.33 -2.33 -10.32
N ALA A 204 -11.23 -1.87 -11.55
CA ALA A 204 -11.19 -0.46 -11.90
C ALA A 204 -12.38 0.36 -11.35
N SER A 205 -13.53 -0.30 -11.12
CA SER A 205 -14.73 0.31 -10.54
C SER A 205 -14.71 0.44 -9.01
N GLN A 206 -13.66 -0.04 -8.34
CA GLN A 206 -13.57 -0.10 -6.88
C GLN A 206 -12.33 0.62 -6.32
N GLY A 207 -11.55 1.24 -7.20
CA GLY A 207 -10.34 2.01 -6.85
C GLY A 207 -10.66 3.38 -6.28
#